data_cf7af26a4fbb4a5521ea2b4bcc901b2a
#
_entry.id   cf7af26a4fbb4a5521ea2b4bcc901b2a
#
_cell.length_a   1.000
_cell.length_b   1.000
_cell.length_c   1.000
_cell.angle_alpha   90.00
_cell.angle_beta   90.00
_cell.angle_gamma   90.00
#
_symmetry.space_group_name_H-M   'P 1'
#
loop_
_entity.id
_entity.type
_entity.pdbx_description
1 polymer ?
#
loop_
_entity_poly.entity_id
_entity_poly.type
_entity_poly.pdbx_seq_one_letter_code
_entity_poly.pdbx_strand_id
1 'polypeptide(L)'
;TIGQERVPFTIDAHRSPHQQYFANRSFIAKQVGNVRDVGAEIGYTWNVGFPIVVNAGIFNGSGLTNQKDYWTKGVNYSAKAQFLFPNVNLVLSTQKIKPSDVTVTMYDGGITFHKGGFIAEAEYLYKHYSKDAFHDVHAFDGFVCYDIPVANPKSIIRKVSPLARYDFMSDHSDGTRYGGSDTELGAL
;
A
#
# COMPACT_ATOMS: atom_id res chain seq x y z
N THR A 1 -10.30 12.59 -12.07
CA THR A 1 -10.02 11.69 -13.20
C THR A 1 -11.14 10.68 -13.36
N ILE A 2 -11.30 10.10 -14.53
CA ILE A 2 -12.28 9.04 -14.83
C ILE A 2 -11.56 8.05 -15.75
N GLY A 3 -11.65 6.76 -15.45
CA GLY A 3 -11.05 5.70 -16.26
C GLY A 3 -10.43 4.60 -15.44
N GLN A 4 -9.41 3.93 -16.01
CA GLN A 4 -8.64 2.93 -15.32
C GLN A 4 -7.49 3.58 -14.57
N GLU A 5 -7.56 3.57 -13.23
CA GLU A 5 -6.63 4.28 -12.36
C GLU A 5 -6.07 3.38 -11.27
N ARG A 6 -5.05 3.88 -10.57
CA ARG A 6 -4.63 3.27 -9.32
C ARG A 6 -5.60 3.65 -8.23
N VAL A 7 -6.05 2.64 -7.51
CA VAL A 7 -6.93 2.84 -6.35
C VAL A 7 -6.14 3.59 -5.26
N PRO A 8 -6.64 4.71 -4.73
CA PRO A 8 -5.95 5.48 -3.70
C PRO A 8 -6.00 4.77 -2.35
N PHE A 9 -5.14 3.77 -2.17
CA PHE A 9 -5.08 2.95 -0.97
C PHE A 9 -3.64 2.48 -0.72
N THR A 10 -3.22 2.41 0.53
CA THR A 10 -1.89 2.03 1.04
C THR A 10 -0.70 2.85 0.49
N ILE A 11 0.51 2.60 0.98
CA ILE A 11 1.75 3.16 0.45
C ILE A 11 2.34 2.23 -0.59
N ASP A 12 2.64 0.98 -0.23
CA ASP A 12 3.38 0.05 -1.10
C ASP A 12 2.56 -0.38 -2.33
N ALA A 13 1.26 -0.66 -2.19
CA ALA A 13 0.42 -1.02 -3.33
C ALA A 13 0.26 0.14 -4.33
N HIS A 14 0.22 1.38 -3.83
CA HIS A 14 0.12 2.57 -4.67
C HIS A 14 1.45 3.01 -5.29
N ARG A 15 2.59 2.50 -4.79
CA ARG A 15 3.94 2.79 -5.31
C ARG A 15 4.13 2.23 -6.72
N SER A 16 4.76 3.01 -7.59
CA SER A 16 5.13 2.55 -8.94
C SER A 16 6.23 1.49 -8.89
N PRO A 17 6.26 0.52 -9.83
CA PRO A 17 7.28 -0.54 -9.83
C PRO A 17 8.73 -0.04 -9.79
N HIS A 18 9.02 1.09 -10.47
CA HIS A 18 10.36 1.69 -10.49
C HIS A 18 10.74 2.44 -9.20
N GLN A 19 9.80 2.60 -8.27
CA GLN A 19 10.02 3.24 -6.97
C GLN A 19 10.06 2.22 -5.83
N GLN A 20 9.98 0.94 -6.14
CA GLN A 20 10.06 -0.13 -5.13
C GLN A 20 11.50 -0.30 -4.64
N TYR A 21 11.64 -0.49 -3.34
CA TYR A 21 12.93 -0.78 -2.71
C TYR A 21 13.27 -2.26 -2.76
N PHE A 22 12.26 -3.13 -2.84
CA PHE A 22 12.39 -4.58 -2.82
C PHE A 22 11.84 -5.19 -4.12
N ALA A 23 12.36 -6.34 -4.51
CA ALA A 23 11.86 -7.09 -5.67
C ALA A 23 10.41 -7.58 -5.44
N ASN A 24 10.08 -7.92 -4.20
CA ASN A 24 8.74 -8.36 -3.81
C ASN A 24 7.98 -7.26 -3.08
N ARG A 25 6.69 -7.14 -3.35
CA ARG A 25 5.78 -6.29 -2.60
C ARG A 25 5.53 -6.85 -1.19
N SER A 26 5.11 -5.97 -0.28
CA SER A 26 4.69 -6.33 1.07
C SER A 26 3.49 -7.28 1.09
N PHE A 27 3.25 -7.95 2.21
CA PHE A 27 2.00 -8.67 2.44
C PHE A 27 0.81 -7.73 2.40
N ILE A 28 0.94 -6.48 2.88
CA ILE A 28 -0.08 -5.44 2.77
C ILE A 28 -0.48 -5.26 1.30
N ALA A 29 0.46 -5.06 0.40
CA ALA A 29 0.18 -4.87 -1.02
C ALA A 29 -0.44 -6.11 -1.69
N LYS A 30 -0.19 -7.30 -1.18
CA LYS A 30 -0.81 -8.55 -1.65
C LYS A 30 -2.27 -8.72 -1.14
N GLN A 31 -2.63 -8.05 -0.05
CA GLN A 31 -3.96 -8.15 0.59
C GLN A 31 -4.98 -7.13 0.09
N VAL A 32 -4.54 -6.09 -0.60
CA VAL A 32 -5.40 -4.98 -1.04
C VAL A 32 -6.09 -5.27 -2.37
N GLY A 33 -6.51 -6.37 -2.73
CA GLY A 33 -7.27 -6.61 -3.96
C GLY A 33 -6.60 -6.01 -5.20
N ASN A 34 -7.38 -5.37 -6.06
CA ASN A 34 -6.86 -4.80 -7.31
C ASN A 34 -6.17 -3.45 -7.07
N VAL A 35 -4.88 -3.36 -7.40
CA VAL A 35 -4.08 -2.12 -7.35
C VAL A 35 -4.58 -1.08 -8.36
N ARG A 36 -5.21 -1.52 -9.45
CA ARG A 36 -5.85 -0.68 -10.46
C ARG A 36 -7.26 -1.15 -10.72
N ASP A 37 -8.15 -0.19 -10.92
CA ASP A 37 -9.55 -0.47 -11.21
C ASP A 37 -10.14 0.62 -12.11
N VAL A 38 -11.32 0.38 -12.65
CA VAL A 38 -12.06 1.36 -13.46
C VAL A 38 -13.02 2.11 -12.55
N GLY A 39 -12.95 3.43 -12.59
CA GLY A 39 -13.77 4.25 -11.73
C GLY A 39 -13.62 5.75 -11.98
N ALA A 40 -13.98 6.50 -10.98
CA ALA A 40 -13.80 7.94 -10.93
C ALA A 40 -13.16 8.34 -9.60
N GLU A 41 -12.15 9.20 -9.68
CA GLU A 41 -11.41 9.72 -8.53
C GLU A 41 -11.39 11.25 -8.54
N ILE A 42 -11.51 11.83 -7.36
CA ILE A 42 -11.29 13.25 -7.10
C ILE A 42 -10.11 13.40 -6.12
N GLY A 43 -9.21 14.32 -6.43
CA GLY A 43 -8.10 14.69 -5.55
C GLY A 43 -8.13 16.18 -5.25
N TYR A 44 -7.75 16.54 -4.03
CA TYR A 44 -7.59 17.92 -3.59
C TYR A 44 -6.38 18.08 -2.68
N THR A 45 -5.71 19.22 -2.80
CA THR A 45 -4.56 19.58 -1.96
C THR A 45 -4.84 20.84 -1.19
N TRP A 46 -4.77 20.75 0.16
CA TRP A 46 -4.79 21.91 1.06
C TRP A 46 -3.38 22.26 1.52
N ASN A 47 -3.10 23.55 1.65
CA ASN A 47 -1.86 24.08 2.23
C ASN A 47 -2.19 24.84 3.51
N VAL A 48 -2.01 24.19 4.65
CA VAL A 48 -2.25 24.74 6.00
C VAL A 48 -0.96 24.90 6.81
N GLY A 49 0.11 25.36 6.17
CA GLY A 49 1.47 25.35 6.70
C GLY A 49 2.29 24.14 6.24
N PHE A 50 1.63 23.08 5.83
CA PHE A 50 2.16 21.93 5.11
C PHE A 50 1.08 21.39 4.16
N PRO A 51 1.46 20.71 3.05
CA PRO A 51 0.48 20.13 2.13
C PRO A 51 -0.25 18.94 2.73
N ILE A 52 -1.58 18.91 2.58
CA ILE A 52 -2.45 17.76 2.85
C ILE A 52 -3.09 17.37 1.53
N VAL A 53 -2.77 16.18 1.04
CA VAL A 53 -3.31 15.65 -0.22
C VAL A 53 -4.37 14.61 0.12
N VAL A 54 -5.59 14.82 -0.36
CA VAL A 54 -6.69 13.86 -0.19
C VAL A 54 -7.17 13.38 -1.55
N ASN A 55 -7.25 12.09 -1.71
CA ASN A 55 -7.81 11.41 -2.88
C ASN A 55 -8.98 10.55 -2.43
N ALA A 56 -10.08 10.58 -3.16
CA ALA A 56 -11.22 9.70 -2.92
C ALA A 56 -11.84 9.27 -4.25
N GLY A 57 -12.26 8.02 -4.34
CA GLY A 57 -12.80 7.48 -5.57
C GLY A 57 -13.82 6.37 -5.37
N ILE A 58 -14.58 6.14 -6.42
CA ILE A 58 -15.53 5.05 -6.56
C ILE A 58 -15.10 4.17 -7.74
N PHE A 59 -15.18 2.87 -7.56
CA PHE A 59 -14.62 1.89 -8.49
C PHE A 59 -15.60 0.75 -8.72
N ASN A 60 -15.49 0.06 -9.87
CA ASN A 60 -16.39 -1.04 -10.22
C ASN A 60 -15.95 -2.41 -9.66
N GLY A 61 -14.71 -2.55 -9.18
CA GLY A 61 -14.19 -3.79 -8.59
C GLY A 61 -13.70 -4.84 -9.58
N SER A 62 -13.67 -4.54 -10.87
CA SER A 62 -13.27 -5.50 -11.92
C SER A 62 -11.77 -5.67 -12.08
N GLY A 63 -10.97 -4.73 -11.57
CA GLY A 63 -9.52 -4.71 -11.78
C GLY A 63 -9.11 -4.52 -13.23
N LEU A 64 -7.90 -4.98 -13.57
CA LEU A 64 -7.30 -4.78 -14.90
C LEU A 64 -7.80 -5.75 -15.97
N THR A 65 -8.12 -6.98 -15.63
CA THR A 65 -8.19 -8.07 -16.58
C THR A 65 -9.58 -8.63 -16.84
N ASN A 66 -10.54 -8.42 -15.94
CA ASN A 66 -11.87 -9.05 -16.03
C ASN A 66 -13.00 -8.03 -16.14
N GLN A 67 -12.80 -6.96 -16.88
CA GLN A 67 -13.78 -5.87 -17.01
C GLN A 67 -15.14 -6.32 -17.60
N LYS A 68 -15.18 -7.46 -18.30
CA LYS A 68 -16.42 -8.01 -18.86
C LYS A 68 -17.20 -8.87 -17.86
N ASP A 69 -16.52 -9.53 -16.94
CA ASP A 69 -17.10 -10.57 -16.10
C ASP A 69 -17.39 -10.10 -14.67
N TYR A 70 -16.81 -8.99 -14.24
CA TYR A 70 -16.89 -8.48 -12.87
C TYR A 70 -17.48 -7.07 -12.77
N TRP A 71 -18.60 -6.83 -13.40
CA TRP A 71 -19.46 -5.75 -12.93
C TRP A 71 -20.08 -6.21 -11.61
N THR A 72 -19.39 -5.93 -10.50
CA THR A 72 -19.98 -6.18 -9.19
C THR A 72 -21.25 -5.34 -9.07
N LYS A 73 -22.31 -5.92 -8.56
CA LYS A 73 -23.57 -5.20 -8.29
C LYS A 73 -23.42 -4.11 -7.22
N GLY A 74 -22.22 -3.88 -6.73
CA GLY A 74 -21.88 -2.92 -5.67
C GLY A 74 -20.75 -1.99 -6.09
N VAL A 75 -20.87 -0.73 -5.69
CA VAL A 75 -19.80 0.26 -5.86
C VAL A 75 -18.76 0.05 -4.76
N ASN A 76 -17.51 -0.08 -5.16
CA ASN A 76 -16.36 -0.06 -4.26
C ASN A 76 -15.91 1.39 -4.07
N TYR A 77 -15.40 1.73 -2.91
CA TYR A 77 -14.84 3.06 -2.67
C TYR A 77 -13.51 3.00 -1.93
N SER A 78 -12.69 3.99 -2.17
CA SER A 78 -11.40 4.16 -1.52
C SER A 78 -11.13 5.63 -1.26
N ALA A 79 -10.45 5.91 -0.16
CA ALA A 79 -9.97 7.24 0.17
C ALA A 79 -8.59 7.17 0.81
N LYS A 80 -7.75 8.16 0.52
CA LYS A 80 -6.38 8.28 1.03
C LYS A 80 -6.09 9.73 1.35
N ALA A 81 -5.54 9.98 2.54
CA ALA A 81 -5.03 11.27 2.98
C ALA A 81 -3.53 11.17 3.23
N GLN A 82 -2.77 12.14 2.74
CA GLN A 82 -1.33 12.26 2.93
C GLN A 82 -0.99 13.60 3.56
N PHE A 83 -0.22 13.59 4.64
CA PHE A 83 0.25 14.77 5.35
C PHE A 83 1.75 14.91 5.11
N LEU A 84 2.13 15.89 4.29
CA LEU A 84 3.49 16.02 3.76
C LEU A 84 4.29 17.03 4.60
N PHE A 85 5.06 16.54 5.57
CA PHE A 85 6.02 17.34 6.32
C PHE A 85 7.41 17.28 5.66
N PRO A 86 8.35 18.17 5.98
CA PRO A 86 9.64 18.26 5.29
C PRO A 86 10.45 16.96 5.22
N ASN A 87 10.38 16.11 6.23
CA ASN A 87 11.11 14.83 6.27
C ASN A 87 10.20 13.63 6.55
N VAL A 88 8.91 13.85 6.74
CA VAL A 88 7.93 12.84 7.18
C VAL A 88 6.71 12.92 6.29
N ASN A 89 6.26 11.80 5.79
CA ASN A 89 4.95 11.67 5.15
C ASN A 89 4.12 10.70 5.98
N LEU A 90 2.96 11.16 6.47
CA LEU A 90 1.95 10.32 7.11
C LEU A 90 0.87 10.01 6.09
N VAL A 91 0.45 8.76 6.04
CA VAL A 91 -0.60 8.29 5.15
C VAL A 91 -1.66 7.59 5.97
N LEU A 92 -2.92 7.97 5.72
CA LEU A 92 -4.10 7.26 6.22
C LEU A 92 -4.97 6.91 5.04
N SER A 93 -5.41 5.68 4.95
CA SER A 93 -6.26 5.25 3.85
C SER A 93 -7.34 4.26 4.29
N THR A 94 -8.41 4.20 3.54
CA THR A 94 -9.50 3.25 3.74
C THR A 94 -10.03 2.77 2.40
N GLN A 95 -10.42 1.51 2.35
CA GLN A 95 -11.05 0.92 1.18
C GLN A 95 -12.18 -0.01 1.60
N LYS A 96 -13.28 0.03 0.87
CA LYS A 96 -14.37 -0.94 0.99
C LYS A 96 -14.64 -1.57 -0.36
N ILE A 97 -14.57 -2.89 -0.39
CA ILE A 97 -14.82 -3.69 -1.58
C ILE A 97 -15.89 -4.74 -1.29
N LYS A 98 -16.59 -5.17 -2.33
CA LYS A 98 -17.57 -6.25 -2.25
C LYS A 98 -17.34 -7.24 -3.39
N PRO A 99 -16.32 -8.12 -3.27
CA PRO A 99 -15.98 -9.07 -4.33
C PRO A 99 -17.07 -10.12 -4.59
N SER A 100 -17.91 -10.39 -3.60
CA SER A 100 -19.06 -11.33 -3.69
C SER A 100 -20.13 -10.90 -2.68
N ASP A 101 -20.70 -11.82 -1.93
CA ASP A 101 -21.70 -11.53 -0.87
C ASP A 101 -21.09 -10.99 0.43
N VAL A 102 -19.77 -11.05 0.57
CA VAL A 102 -19.02 -10.55 1.72
C VAL A 102 -18.44 -9.18 1.42
N THR A 103 -18.72 -8.22 2.29
CA THR A 103 -18.09 -6.90 2.23
C THR A 103 -16.77 -6.94 2.99
N VAL A 104 -15.71 -6.41 2.38
CA VAL A 104 -14.40 -6.28 2.99
C VAL A 104 -14.12 -4.80 3.20
N THR A 105 -13.87 -4.41 4.46
CA THR A 105 -13.48 -3.06 4.82
C THR A 105 -12.04 -3.08 5.31
N MET A 106 -11.22 -2.19 4.78
CA MET A 106 -9.80 -2.10 5.10
C MET A 106 -9.46 -0.69 5.56
N TYR A 107 -8.62 -0.62 6.59
CA TYR A 107 -8.02 0.61 7.11
C TYR A 107 -6.52 0.45 7.11
N ASP A 108 -5.84 1.47 6.68
CA ASP A 108 -4.40 1.48 6.54
C ASP A 108 -3.83 2.78 7.10
N GLY A 109 -2.69 2.67 7.76
CA GLY A 109 -1.93 3.80 8.26
C GLY A 109 -0.44 3.58 8.10
N GLY A 110 0.25 4.56 7.55
CA GLY A 110 1.67 4.44 7.32
C GLY A 110 2.43 5.74 7.49
N ILE A 111 3.72 5.61 7.70
CA ILE A 111 4.66 6.70 7.88
C ILE A 111 5.91 6.43 7.04
N THR A 112 6.36 7.44 6.32
CA THR A 112 7.65 7.43 5.63
C THR A 112 8.52 8.55 6.19
N PHE A 113 9.75 8.25 6.55
CA PHE A 113 10.76 9.21 6.97
C PHE A 113 11.91 9.22 5.97
N HIS A 114 12.33 10.42 5.54
CA HIS A 114 13.46 10.60 4.64
C HIS A 114 14.28 11.81 5.04
N LYS A 115 15.55 11.58 5.47
CA LYS A 115 16.47 12.66 5.78
C LYS A 115 17.91 12.29 5.38
N GLY A 116 18.50 13.08 4.49
CA GLY A 116 19.81 12.76 3.94
C GLY A 116 19.79 11.44 3.17
N GLY A 117 20.71 10.53 3.54
CA GLY A 117 20.74 9.16 2.97
C GLY A 117 19.83 8.15 3.71
N PHE A 118 19.22 8.53 4.84
CA PHE A 118 18.40 7.61 5.65
C PHE A 118 16.93 7.65 5.20
N ILE A 119 16.37 6.47 4.97
CA ILE A 119 14.97 6.25 4.63
C ILE A 119 14.42 5.18 5.57
N ALA A 120 13.26 5.44 6.15
CA ALA A 120 12.52 4.46 6.94
C ALA A 120 11.03 4.54 6.58
N GLU A 121 10.37 3.41 6.52
CA GLU A 121 8.94 3.33 6.27
C GLU A 121 8.33 2.27 7.18
N ALA A 122 7.12 2.54 7.65
CA ALA A 122 6.29 1.58 8.36
C ALA A 122 4.84 1.74 7.93
N GLU A 123 4.15 0.64 7.72
CA GLU A 123 2.77 0.58 7.25
C GLU A 123 2.03 -0.52 8.02
N TYR A 124 0.79 -0.25 8.39
CA TYR A 124 -0.07 -1.20 9.09
C TYR A 124 -1.45 -1.23 8.42
N LEU A 125 -1.92 -2.43 8.12
CA LEU A 125 -3.23 -2.70 7.53
C LEU A 125 -4.09 -3.52 8.49
N TYR A 126 -5.33 -3.07 8.68
CA TYR A 126 -6.41 -3.83 9.29
C TYR A 126 -7.48 -4.13 8.25
N LYS A 127 -7.90 -5.40 8.14
CA LYS A 127 -8.88 -5.87 7.19
C LYS A 127 -9.98 -6.64 7.89
N HIS A 128 -11.21 -6.18 7.74
CA HIS A 128 -12.41 -6.74 8.36
C HIS A 128 -13.37 -7.30 7.31
N TYR A 129 -13.96 -8.43 7.60
CA TYR A 129 -14.95 -9.10 6.77
C TYR A 129 -16.33 -9.03 7.41
N SER A 130 -17.34 -8.60 6.63
CA SER A 130 -18.72 -8.56 7.11
C SER A 130 -19.28 -9.95 7.39
N LYS A 131 -20.28 -10.02 8.27
CA LYS A 131 -21.01 -11.27 8.65
C LYS A 131 -20.11 -12.31 9.33
N ASP A 132 -18.99 -11.89 9.92
CA ASP A 132 -18.01 -12.80 10.54
C ASP A 132 -17.61 -13.97 9.61
N ALA A 133 -17.64 -13.68 8.28
CA ALA A 133 -17.37 -14.70 7.27
C ALA A 133 -15.93 -15.21 7.37
N PHE A 134 -15.03 -14.33 7.84
CA PHE A 134 -13.61 -14.62 8.03
C PHE A 134 -13.07 -13.84 9.24
N HIS A 135 -12.00 -14.31 9.87
CA HIS A 135 -11.31 -13.56 10.92
C HIS A 135 -10.66 -12.29 10.36
N ASP A 136 -10.55 -11.30 11.20
CA ASP A 136 -9.87 -10.05 10.84
C ASP A 136 -8.38 -10.32 10.57
N VAL A 137 -7.85 -9.62 9.58
CA VAL A 137 -6.45 -9.72 9.18
C VAL A 137 -5.70 -8.46 9.60
N HIS A 138 -4.57 -8.65 10.25
CA HIS A 138 -3.62 -7.62 10.61
C HIS A 138 -2.35 -7.85 9.81
N ALA A 139 -1.86 -6.83 9.13
CA ALA A 139 -0.60 -6.88 8.40
C ALA A 139 0.26 -5.66 8.75
N PHE A 140 1.55 -5.89 8.83
CA PHE A 140 2.55 -4.85 9.08
C PHE A 140 3.70 -5.02 8.11
N ASP A 141 4.17 -3.91 7.55
CA ASP A 141 5.40 -3.81 6.78
C ASP A 141 6.23 -2.67 7.32
N GLY A 142 7.53 -2.89 7.46
CA GLY A 142 8.45 -1.83 7.84
C GLY A 142 9.84 -2.09 7.29
N PHE A 143 10.50 -1.06 6.80
CA PHE A 143 11.86 -1.16 6.34
C PHE A 143 12.70 0.07 6.68
N VAL A 144 14.01 -0.13 6.69
CA VAL A 144 15.01 0.91 6.78
C VAL A 144 16.04 0.75 5.67
N CYS A 145 16.50 1.86 5.14
CA CYS A 145 17.52 1.91 4.09
C CYS A 145 18.49 3.07 4.38
N TYR A 146 19.76 2.88 4.06
CA TYR A 146 20.74 3.95 4.16
C TYR A 146 21.60 4.05 2.89
N ASP A 147 21.52 5.17 2.21
CA ASP A 147 22.24 5.46 0.98
C ASP A 147 23.66 5.94 1.26
N ILE A 148 24.67 5.13 0.94
CA ILE A 148 26.08 5.43 1.09
C ILE A 148 26.66 5.81 -0.28
N PRO A 149 27.01 7.09 -0.53
CA PRO A 149 27.61 7.46 -1.80
C PRO A 149 29.05 6.92 -1.90
N VAL A 150 29.40 6.39 -3.08
CA VAL A 150 30.76 5.95 -3.37
C VAL A 150 31.56 7.12 -3.91
N ALA A 151 32.57 7.58 -3.14
CA ALA A 151 33.37 8.77 -3.45
C ALA A 151 34.32 8.59 -4.65
N ASN A 152 34.55 7.37 -5.14
CA ASN A 152 35.47 7.15 -6.28
C ASN A 152 34.83 7.52 -7.62
N PRO A 153 35.28 8.60 -8.31
CA PRO A 153 34.68 9.04 -9.57
C PRO A 153 34.88 8.06 -10.73
N LYS A 154 35.84 7.14 -10.64
CA LYS A 154 36.10 6.09 -11.64
C LYS A 154 35.28 4.82 -11.40
N SER A 155 34.57 4.73 -10.28
CA SER A 155 33.74 3.57 -9.96
C SER A 155 32.47 3.57 -10.80
N ILE A 156 32.10 2.41 -11.33
CA ILE A 156 30.79 2.16 -11.96
C ILE A 156 29.69 2.23 -10.90
N ILE A 157 29.98 1.79 -9.68
CA ILE A 157 29.05 1.85 -8.54
C ILE A 157 29.06 3.28 -8.00
N ARG A 158 27.90 3.94 -8.05
CA ARG A 158 27.70 5.30 -7.55
C ARG A 158 27.24 5.37 -6.11
N LYS A 159 26.52 4.33 -5.68
CA LYS A 159 25.87 4.27 -4.37
C LYS A 159 25.72 2.82 -3.93
N VAL A 160 25.85 2.57 -2.65
CA VAL A 160 25.50 1.30 -1.99
C VAL A 160 24.42 1.60 -0.97
N SER A 161 23.34 0.86 -1.00
CA SER A 161 22.16 1.08 -0.15
C SER A 161 21.82 -0.20 0.63
N PRO A 162 22.45 -0.45 1.79
CA PRO A 162 22.00 -1.51 2.68
C PRO A 162 20.56 -1.21 3.11
N LEU A 163 19.74 -2.25 3.08
CA LEU A 163 18.32 -2.18 3.45
C LEU A 163 17.90 -3.43 4.22
N ALA A 164 17.00 -3.26 5.17
CA ALA A 164 16.39 -4.33 5.94
C ALA A 164 14.88 -4.11 6.02
N ARG A 165 14.10 -5.20 5.94
CA ARG A 165 12.64 -5.19 5.98
C ARG A 165 12.13 -6.23 6.95
N TYR A 166 11.07 -5.89 7.65
CA TYR A 166 10.24 -6.81 8.40
C TYR A 166 8.81 -6.74 7.85
N ASP A 167 8.24 -7.87 7.49
CA ASP A 167 6.92 -7.98 6.88
C ASP A 167 6.15 -9.09 7.59
N PHE A 168 4.94 -8.79 8.07
CA PHE A 168 4.12 -9.68 8.87
C PHE A 168 2.65 -9.60 8.41
N MET A 169 1.98 -10.73 8.45
CA MET A 169 0.53 -10.82 8.27
C MET A 169 -0.04 -11.90 9.20
N SER A 170 -1.14 -11.60 9.88
CA SER A 170 -1.86 -12.59 10.67
C SER A 170 -2.48 -13.68 9.81
N ASP A 171 -2.69 -14.85 10.39
CA ASP A 171 -3.32 -15.98 9.70
C ASP A 171 -4.70 -15.61 9.15
N HIS A 172 -4.99 -16.11 7.97
CA HIS A 172 -6.32 -16.06 7.39
C HIS A 172 -7.27 -16.99 8.20
N SER A 173 -8.50 -16.62 8.21
CA SER A 173 -9.57 -17.14 9.03
C SER A 173 -9.99 -18.58 8.80
N ASP A 174 -9.66 -19.15 7.69
CA ASP A 174 -10.00 -20.54 7.36
C ASP A 174 -8.95 -21.55 7.84
N GLY A 175 -7.96 -21.08 8.63
CA GLY A 175 -6.85 -21.89 9.09
C GLY A 175 -5.83 -22.21 8.01
N THR A 176 -6.05 -21.78 6.77
CA THR A 176 -5.02 -21.84 5.74
C THR A 176 -4.01 -20.72 5.99
N ARG A 177 -2.82 -21.10 6.41
CA ARG A 177 -1.69 -20.21 6.47
C ARG A 177 -1.26 -19.89 5.03
N TYR A 178 -1.61 -18.73 4.56
CA TYR A 178 -0.89 -18.16 3.42
C TYR A 178 0.48 -17.78 3.94
N GLY A 179 1.46 -18.62 3.82
CA GLY A 179 2.90 -18.33 3.95
C GLY A 179 3.31 -17.20 4.90
N GLY A 180 2.39 -16.67 5.66
CA GLY A 180 2.42 -15.34 6.20
C GLY A 180 2.56 -15.26 7.70
N SER A 181 2.60 -16.36 8.44
CA SER A 181 3.08 -16.34 9.82
C SER A 181 4.61 -16.36 9.87
N ASP A 182 5.25 -16.51 8.74
CA ASP A 182 6.69 -16.52 8.65
C ASP A 182 7.19 -15.09 8.45
N THR A 183 7.87 -14.59 9.46
CA THR A 183 8.71 -13.40 9.39
C THR A 183 9.74 -13.59 8.28
N GLU A 184 9.47 -13.06 7.09
CA GLU A 184 10.53 -12.95 6.08
C GLU A 184 11.46 -11.81 6.49
N LEU A 185 12.58 -12.16 7.10
CA LEU A 185 13.72 -11.26 7.22
C LEU A 185 14.42 -11.22 5.86
N GLY A 186 13.95 -10.37 4.97
CA GLY A 186 14.63 -10.11 3.71
C GLY A 186 15.88 -9.29 3.94
N ALA A 187 17.02 -9.94 4.17
CA ALA A 187 18.32 -9.31 4.00
C ALA A 187 18.74 -9.47 2.54
N LEU A 188 18.93 -8.37 1.83
CA LEU A 188 19.59 -8.31 0.54
C LEU A 188 21.03 -7.87 0.72
#